data_a78f31ce228330f3b29f392a334edc3c
#
_entry.id   a78f31ce228330f3b29f392a334edc3c
#
_cell.length_a   1.000
_cell.length_b   1.000
_cell.length_c   1.000
_cell.angle_alpha   90.00
_cell.angle_beta   90.00
_cell.angle_gamma   90.00
#
_symmetry.space_group_name_H-M   'P 1'
#
loop_
_entity.id
_entity.type
_entity.pdbx_description
1 polymer ?
#
loop_
_entity_poly.entity_id
_entity_poly.type
_entity_poly.pdbx_seq_one_letter_code
_entity_poly.pdbx_strand_id
1 'polypeptide(L)'
;VKYPNDPKDPTKPGQPVVPDVPGYEPHLPDPKDPTKPGKSVPPGTPITPDKPGEDTPIIYVPKTTEVTKPTKQTVTFEGAGTATPADKVQDNFTFTGKQKNGTTTWDQPNHTYGKETVPVVEHYYADKKEAGSKTVTPDQPEVTDKVTYKPLGKIIPVDPEGNKIPSAPTPQYNNDSEDPTKGGKTPTPVIPGYVTDTPSVT
;
A
#
# COMPACT_ATOMS: atom_id res chain seq x y z
N VAL A 1 -23.81 28.96 27.07
CA VAL A 1 -24.02 30.32 26.59
C VAL A 1 -25.24 30.90 27.31
N LYS A 2 -25.13 32.08 27.90
CA LYS A 2 -26.31 32.74 28.51
C LYS A 2 -27.16 33.38 27.41
N TYR A 3 -28.47 33.39 27.60
CA TYR A 3 -29.34 34.14 26.70
C TYR A 3 -29.07 35.63 26.88
N PRO A 4 -28.78 36.37 25.82
CA PRO A 4 -28.75 37.84 25.88
C PRO A 4 -30.17 38.39 26.04
N ASN A 5 -30.32 39.62 26.52
CA ASN A 5 -31.60 40.30 26.49
C ASN A 5 -31.90 40.80 25.08
N ASP A 6 -33.19 40.85 24.71
CA ASP A 6 -33.60 41.54 23.50
C ASP A 6 -33.40 43.07 23.72
N PRO A 7 -32.61 43.75 22.88
CA PRO A 7 -32.32 45.17 23.06
C PRO A 7 -33.53 46.08 22.87
N LYS A 8 -34.62 45.57 22.30
CA LYS A 8 -35.85 46.35 22.01
C LYS A 8 -37.02 46.00 22.91
N ASP A 9 -36.98 44.80 23.52
CA ASP A 9 -38.07 44.29 24.33
C ASP A 9 -37.54 43.61 25.59
N PRO A 10 -37.57 44.29 26.77
CA PRO A 10 -37.04 43.75 28.02
C PRO A 10 -37.81 42.52 28.53
N THR A 11 -38.97 42.22 27.96
CA THR A 11 -39.78 41.03 28.31
C THR A 11 -39.37 39.78 27.52
N LYS A 12 -38.47 39.93 26.55
CA LYS A 12 -38.04 38.85 25.67
C LYS A 12 -36.55 38.56 25.80
N PRO A 13 -36.15 37.31 25.69
CA PRO A 13 -34.74 36.96 25.52
C PRO A 13 -34.27 37.30 24.09
N GLY A 14 -33.00 37.66 23.96
CA GLY A 14 -32.35 37.71 22.68
C GLY A 14 -32.09 36.30 22.12
N GLN A 15 -31.54 36.24 20.92
CA GLN A 15 -31.24 34.99 20.22
C GLN A 15 -29.75 34.66 20.26
N PRO A 16 -29.29 33.85 21.22
CA PRO A 16 -27.94 33.30 21.13
C PRO A 16 -27.82 32.33 19.97
N VAL A 17 -26.64 32.21 19.46
CA VAL A 17 -26.34 31.24 18.38
C VAL A 17 -25.77 29.96 18.94
N VAL A 18 -26.03 28.85 18.24
CA VAL A 18 -25.42 27.56 18.55
C VAL A 18 -23.89 27.66 18.39
N PRO A 19 -23.10 27.41 19.47
CA PRO A 19 -21.65 27.42 19.37
C PRO A 19 -21.08 26.38 18.39
N ASP A 20 -19.99 26.71 17.74
CA ASP A 20 -19.21 25.71 17.03
C ASP A 20 -18.29 24.98 18.02
N VAL A 21 -18.38 23.65 18.02
CA VAL A 21 -17.48 22.78 18.79
C VAL A 21 -16.74 21.88 17.80
N PRO A 22 -15.44 22.09 17.59
CA PRO A 22 -14.67 21.33 16.62
C PRO A 22 -14.81 19.81 16.84
N GLY A 23 -15.09 19.07 15.75
CA GLY A 23 -15.26 17.62 15.79
C GLY A 23 -16.65 17.13 16.24
N TYR A 24 -17.59 18.05 16.52
CA TYR A 24 -18.94 17.70 16.91
C TYR A 24 -20.00 18.34 16.01
N GLU A 25 -21.14 17.68 15.90
CA GLU A 25 -22.33 18.19 15.24
C GLU A 25 -23.42 18.48 16.29
N PRO A 26 -23.93 19.72 16.39
CA PRO A 26 -24.94 20.06 17.36
C PRO A 26 -26.32 19.62 16.91
N HIS A 27 -27.12 19.09 17.86
CA HIS A 27 -28.48 18.65 17.68
C HIS A 27 -29.38 19.26 18.76
N LEU A 28 -30.63 19.58 18.39
CA LEU A 28 -31.67 19.78 19.37
C LEU A 28 -32.01 18.44 20.04
N PRO A 29 -32.50 18.45 21.29
CA PRO A 29 -33.05 17.23 21.89
C PRO A 29 -34.18 16.63 21.07
N ASP A 30 -34.30 15.30 21.08
CA ASP A 30 -35.45 14.63 20.49
C ASP A 30 -36.73 14.99 21.28
N PRO A 31 -37.81 15.47 20.62
CA PRO A 31 -39.04 15.82 21.31
C PRO A 31 -39.70 14.68 22.10
N LYS A 32 -39.43 13.41 21.72
CA LYS A 32 -39.94 12.22 22.40
C LYS A 32 -39.03 11.71 23.52
N ASP A 33 -37.73 11.98 23.42
CA ASP A 33 -36.71 11.60 24.41
C ASP A 33 -35.64 12.67 24.47
N PRO A 34 -35.77 13.68 25.38
CA PRO A 34 -34.82 14.79 25.46
C PRO A 34 -33.39 14.41 25.80
N THR A 35 -33.11 13.14 26.16
CA THR A 35 -31.78 12.63 26.42
C THR A 35 -31.06 12.21 25.15
N LYS A 36 -31.78 12.12 24.03
CA LYS A 36 -31.26 11.70 22.73
C LYS A 36 -31.13 12.86 21.75
N PRO A 37 -30.16 12.80 20.82
CA PRO A 37 -30.06 13.78 19.75
C PRO A 37 -31.23 13.68 18.79
N GLY A 38 -31.90 14.81 18.57
CA GLY A 38 -32.95 14.96 17.58
C GLY A 38 -32.43 15.62 16.29
N LYS A 39 -33.13 16.68 15.83
CA LYS A 39 -32.76 17.38 14.59
C LYS A 39 -31.37 18.04 14.69
N SER A 40 -30.54 17.83 13.69
CA SER A 40 -29.26 18.55 13.54
C SER A 40 -29.50 20.04 13.34
N VAL A 41 -28.65 20.86 13.98
CA VAL A 41 -28.70 22.32 13.94
C VAL A 41 -27.31 22.86 13.62
N PRO A 42 -27.08 23.49 12.46
CA PRO A 42 -25.77 24.03 12.13
C PRO A 42 -25.24 25.02 13.19
N PRO A 43 -23.93 25.06 13.44
CA PRO A 43 -23.33 26.14 14.25
C PRO A 43 -23.71 27.51 13.68
N GLY A 44 -23.89 28.50 14.58
CA GLY A 44 -24.32 29.83 14.18
C GLY A 44 -25.84 29.97 14.01
N THR A 45 -26.63 28.88 14.13
CA THR A 45 -28.10 28.96 14.09
C THR A 45 -28.61 29.72 15.32
N PRO A 46 -29.46 30.76 15.14
CA PRO A 46 -30.09 31.42 16.26
C PRO A 46 -31.09 30.50 16.99
N ILE A 47 -31.06 30.49 18.29
CA ILE A 47 -31.98 29.76 19.16
C ILE A 47 -32.92 30.74 19.85
N THR A 48 -34.22 30.51 19.68
CA THR A 48 -35.26 31.23 20.45
C THR A 48 -35.77 30.30 21.55
N PRO A 49 -35.60 30.62 22.83
CA PRO A 49 -36.10 29.76 23.90
C PRO A 49 -37.63 29.85 23.98
N ASP A 50 -38.30 28.69 24.09
CA ASP A 50 -39.72 28.63 24.32
C ASP A 50 -40.09 29.16 25.74
N LYS A 51 -39.18 28.93 26.68
CA LYS A 51 -39.31 29.37 28.06
C LYS A 51 -38.06 30.12 28.49
N PRO A 52 -38.12 31.46 28.63
CA PRO A 52 -36.93 32.27 28.87
C PRO A 52 -36.20 32.01 30.19
N GLY A 53 -36.86 31.43 31.17
CA GLY A 53 -36.28 31.08 32.46
C GLY A 53 -35.66 29.67 32.53
N GLU A 54 -35.74 28.90 31.48
CA GLU A 54 -35.21 27.53 31.42
C GLU A 54 -34.01 27.43 30.47
N ASP A 55 -33.05 26.58 30.81
CA ASP A 55 -31.91 26.27 29.94
C ASP A 55 -32.37 25.48 28.73
N THR A 56 -31.80 25.79 27.55
CA THR A 56 -32.01 25.02 26.33
C THR A 56 -30.78 24.16 26.09
N PRO A 57 -30.87 22.84 26.27
CA PRO A 57 -29.76 21.93 25.97
C PRO A 57 -29.53 21.82 24.49
N ILE A 58 -28.28 21.74 24.08
CA ILE A 58 -27.85 21.34 22.72
C ILE A 58 -26.97 20.12 22.86
N ILE A 59 -27.31 19.04 22.19
CA ILE A 59 -26.60 17.78 22.25
C ILE A 59 -25.56 17.76 21.14
N TYR A 60 -24.27 17.71 21.50
CA TYR A 60 -23.15 17.62 20.56
C TYR A 60 -22.80 16.17 20.30
N VAL A 61 -22.98 15.73 19.07
CA VAL A 61 -22.67 14.36 18.62
C VAL A 61 -21.32 14.40 17.89
N PRO A 62 -20.38 13.49 18.19
CA PRO A 62 -19.12 13.44 17.47
C PRO A 62 -19.32 13.26 15.96
N LYS A 63 -18.72 14.12 15.17
CA LYS A 63 -18.71 14.00 13.70
C LYS A 63 -18.04 12.70 13.27
N THR A 64 -18.67 12.02 12.33
CA THR A 64 -18.04 10.95 11.58
C THR A 64 -17.48 11.55 10.29
N THR A 65 -16.16 11.41 10.07
CA THR A 65 -15.49 11.84 8.84
C THR A 65 -15.00 10.62 8.08
N GLU A 66 -15.08 10.67 6.76
CA GLU A 66 -14.46 9.66 5.91
C GLU A 66 -12.94 9.90 5.87
N VAL A 67 -12.20 8.81 5.94
CA VAL A 67 -10.74 8.80 5.85
C VAL A 67 -10.30 7.79 4.81
N THR A 68 -9.19 8.08 4.15
CA THR A 68 -8.59 7.20 3.14
C THR A 68 -7.12 7.00 3.43
N LYS A 69 -6.58 5.83 3.06
CA LYS A 69 -5.17 5.50 3.15
C LYS A 69 -4.72 4.84 1.85
N PRO A 70 -4.00 5.53 0.97
CA PRO A 70 -3.44 4.93 -0.24
C PRO A 70 -2.38 3.90 0.13
N THR A 71 -2.26 2.87 -0.71
CA THR A 71 -1.32 1.77 -0.48
C THR A 71 -0.47 1.50 -1.72
N LYS A 72 0.65 0.79 -1.52
CA LYS A 72 1.58 0.48 -2.59
C LYS A 72 2.33 -0.81 -2.33
N GLN A 73 2.46 -1.64 -3.36
CA GLN A 73 3.44 -2.71 -3.44
C GLN A 73 4.51 -2.34 -4.46
N THR A 74 5.78 -2.47 -4.10
CA THR A 74 6.90 -2.31 -5.02
C THR A 74 7.69 -3.61 -5.10
N VAL A 75 7.91 -4.12 -6.32
CA VAL A 75 8.88 -5.18 -6.58
C VAL A 75 10.15 -4.52 -7.12
N THR A 76 11.23 -4.63 -6.37
CA THR A 76 12.54 -4.07 -6.74
C THR A 76 13.45 -5.13 -7.31
N PHE A 77 14.33 -4.74 -8.23
CA PHE A 77 15.28 -5.62 -8.89
C PHE A 77 16.70 -5.09 -8.70
N GLU A 78 17.65 -6.00 -8.49
CA GLU A 78 19.07 -5.64 -8.37
C GLU A 78 20.00 -6.75 -8.89
N GLY A 79 21.26 -6.43 -9.14
CA GLY A 79 22.32 -7.42 -9.35
C GLY A 79 22.68 -7.73 -10.79
N ALA A 80 21.95 -7.20 -11.78
CA ALA A 80 22.26 -7.40 -13.21
C ALA A 80 22.95 -6.16 -13.86
N GLY A 81 23.54 -5.28 -13.08
CA GLY A 81 24.20 -4.08 -13.60
C GLY A 81 23.25 -3.21 -14.43
N THR A 82 23.68 -2.83 -15.62
CA THR A 82 22.85 -2.02 -16.55
C THR A 82 21.66 -2.77 -17.15
N ALA A 83 21.63 -4.10 -17.05
CA ALA A 83 20.52 -4.94 -17.49
C ALA A 83 19.48 -5.19 -16.40
N THR A 84 19.67 -4.62 -15.20
CA THR A 84 18.70 -4.75 -14.11
C THR A 84 17.35 -4.17 -14.54
N PRO A 85 16.25 -4.95 -14.43
CA PRO A 85 14.91 -4.45 -14.75
C PRO A 85 14.50 -3.27 -13.87
N ALA A 86 13.65 -2.41 -14.42
CA ALA A 86 13.02 -1.35 -13.63
C ALA A 86 12.05 -1.93 -12.59
N ASP A 87 11.92 -1.24 -11.47
CA ASP A 87 10.99 -1.59 -10.42
C ASP A 87 9.54 -1.64 -10.95
N LYS A 88 8.75 -2.56 -10.41
CA LYS A 88 7.33 -2.68 -10.71
C LYS A 88 6.51 -2.21 -9.52
N VAL A 89 5.56 -1.32 -9.77
CA VAL A 89 4.72 -0.70 -8.74
C VAL A 89 3.25 -1.05 -8.98
N GLN A 90 2.57 -1.47 -7.93
CA GLN A 90 1.12 -1.58 -7.87
C GLN A 90 0.61 -0.66 -6.76
N ASP A 91 -0.22 0.33 -7.11
CA ASP A 91 -0.74 1.36 -6.19
C ASP A 91 -2.24 1.63 -6.40
N ASN A 92 -2.93 0.69 -7.02
CA ASN A 92 -4.34 0.80 -7.42
C ASN A 92 -5.34 0.49 -6.30
N PHE A 93 -4.89 0.43 -5.05
CA PHE A 93 -5.74 0.17 -3.90
C PHE A 93 -5.58 1.25 -2.82
N THR A 94 -6.71 1.67 -2.25
CA THR A 94 -6.77 2.64 -1.15
C THR A 94 -7.75 2.14 -0.10
N PHE A 95 -7.31 2.07 1.16
CA PHE A 95 -8.23 1.81 2.27
C PHE A 95 -9.16 2.99 2.45
N THR A 96 -10.43 2.69 2.70
CA THR A 96 -11.44 3.65 3.13
C THR A 96 -11.91 3.31 4.53
N GLY A 97 -12.36 4.30 5.27
CA GLY A 97 -12.83 4.09 6.63
C GLY A 97 -13.54 5.32 7.18
N LYS A 98 -13.98 5.21 8.42
CA LYS A 98 -14.67 6.27 9.14
C LYS A 98 -13.96 6.57 10.45
N GLN A 99 -13.73 7.84 10.69
CA GLN A 99 -13.14 8.34 11.94
C GLN A 99 -14.22 9.01 12.79
N LYS A 100 -14.29 8.62 14.05
CA LYS A 100 -15.15 9.20 15.07
C LYS A 100 -14.39 9.28 16.38
N ASN A 101 -14.38 10.44 17.02
CA ASN A 101 -13.64 10.66 18.30
C ASN A 101 -12.15 10.25 18.23
N GLY A 102 -11.47 10.52 17.12
CA GLY A 102 -10.07 10.13 16.96
C GLY A 102 -9.84 8.62 16.68
N THR A 103 -10.88 7.81 16.72
CA THR A 103 -10.81 6.38 16.40
C THR A 103 -11.24 6.15 14.97
N THR A 104 -10.40 5.47 14.19
CA THR A 104 -10.70 5.09 12.81
C THR A 104 -11.17 3.64 12.74
N THR A 105 -12.29 3.41 12.07
CA THR A 105 -12.76 2.07 11.69
C THR A 105 -12.61 1.93 10.20
N TRP A 106 -11.75 1.00 9.77
CA TRP A 106 -11.52 0.72 8.36
C TRP A 106 -12.56 -0.27 7.81
N ASP A 107 -12.96 -0.09 6.54
CA ASP A 107 -13.97 -0.94 5.87
C ASP A 107 -13.45 -2.37 5.66
N GLN A 108 -12.12 -2.51 5.54
CA GLN A 108 -11.44 -3.81 5.48
C GLN A 108 -10.09 -3.77 6.19
N PRO A 109 -9.67 -4.89 6.79
CA PRO A 109 -8.45 -4.92 7.62
C PRO A 109 -7.16 -5.02 6.81
N ASN A 110 -7.23 -5.54 5.59
CA ASN A 110 -6.06 -5.76 4.73
C ASN A 110 -6.44 -5.84 3.24
N HIS A 111 -5.42 -5.75 2.39
CA HIS A 111 -5.52 -6.02 0.97
C HIS A 111 -4.26 -6.75 0.51
N THR A 112 -4.39 -7.76 -0.36
CA THR A 112 -3.27 -8.49 -0.93
C THR A 112 -3.14 -8.15 -2.41
N TYR A 113 -1.98 -7.61 -2.78
CA TYR A 113 -1.64 -7.31 -4.16
C TYR A 113 -1.36 -8.58 -4.99
N GLY A 114 -1.43 -8.44 -6.30
CA GLY A 114 -1.09 -9.50 -7.22
C GLY A 114 0.41 -9.82 -7.22
N LYS A 115 0.74 -10.99 -7.76
CA LYS A 115 2.12 -11.37 -8.05
C LYS A 115 2.59 -10.74 -9.36
N GLU A 116 3.91 -10.56 -9.45
CA GLU A 116 4.62 -10.10 -10.62
C GLU A 116 5.54 -11.21 -11.13
N THR A 117 5.56 -11.41 -12.45
CA THR A 117 6.52 -12.30 -13.09
C THR A 117 7.89 -11.63 -13.12
N VAL A 118 8.92 -12.37 -12.71
CA VAL A 118 10.31 -11.92 -12.75
C VAL A 118 10.85 -12.11 -14.18
N PRO A 119 11.39 -11.04 -14.81
CA PRO A 119 11.92 -11.14 -16.16
C PRO A 119 13.17 -12.04 -16.25
N VAL A 120 13.33 -12.74 -17.38
CA VAL A 120 14.62 -13.36 -17.73
C VAL A 120 15.57 -12.24 -18.17
N VAL A 121 16.76 -12.21 -17.57
CA VAL A 121 17.83 -11.25 -17.91
C VAL A 121 19.02 -12.04 -18.47
N GLU A 122 19.45 -11.70 -19.68
CA GLU A 122 20.52 -12.42 -20.37
C GLU A 122 21.80 -12.44 -19.53
N HIS A 123 22.40 -13.64 -19.40
CA HIS A 123 23.61 -13.92 -18.60
C HIS A 123 23.43 -13.88 -17.08
N TYR A 124 22.21 -13.69 -16.57
CA TYR A 124 21.92 -13.67 -15.14
C TYR A 124 20.80 -14.64 -14.80
N TYR A 125 20.75 -15.10 -13.57
CA TYR A 125 19.63 -15.82 -13.00
C TYR A 125 19.10 -15.09 -11.77
N ALA A 126 17.79 -15.17 -11.57
CA ALA A 126 17.11 -14.55 -10.43
C ALA A 126 17.00 -15.53 -9.26
N ASP A 127 16.85 -14.99 -8.06
CA ASP A 127 16.62 -15.77 -6.83
C ASP A 127 15.20 -16.33 -6.73
N LYS A 128 14.26 -15.84 -7.53
CA LYS A 128 12.86 -16.29 -7.56
C LYS A 128 12.22 -16.06 -8.94
N LYS A 129 11.19 -16.84 -9.26
CA LYS A 129 10.45 -16.76 -10.53
C LYS A 129 9.30 -15.75 -10.49
N GLU A 130 8.74 -15.54 -9.31
CA GLU A 130 7.64 -14.63 -9.06
C GLU A 130 7.92 -13.80 -7.80
N ALA A 131 7.45 -12.57 -7.76
CA ALA A 131 7.59 -11.66 -6.64
C ALA A 131 6.29 -10.92 -6.39
N GLY A 132 6.21 -10.17 -5.30
CA GLY A 132 5.00 -9.48 -4.90
C GLY A 132 4.06 -10.38 -4.10
N SER A 133 2.75 -10.31 -4.37
CA SER A 133 1.72 -11.02 -3.60
C SER A 133 1.76 -10.68 -2.10
N LYS A 134 2.13 -9.44 -1.79
CA LYS A 134 2.26 -8.95 -0.42
C LYS A 134 0.95 -8.36 0.08
N THR A 135 0.72 -8.50 1.36
CA THR A 135 -0.46 -7.96 2.03
C THR A 135 -0.11 -6.63 2.70
N VAL A 136 -0.91 -5.61 2.42
CA VAL A 136 -0.88 -4.30 3.08
C VAL A 136 -2.00 -4.19 4.11
N THR A 137 -1.77 -3.36 5.10
CA THR A 137 -2.75 -3.00 6.14
C THR A 137 -2.78 -1.47 6.29
N PRO A 138 -3.80 -0.90 6.92
CA PRO A 138 -3.80 0.53 7.23
C PRO A 138 -2.58 1.01 8.02
N ASP A 139 -2.02 0.14 8.87
CA ASP A 139 -0.83 0.42 9.68
C ASP A 139 0.48 0.20 8.88
N GLN A 140 0.46 -0.67 7.88
CA GLN A 140 1.56 -0.93 6.96
C GLN A 140 1.07 -0.81 5.50
N PRO A 141 0.86 0.42 5.01
CA PRO A 141 0.27 0.67 3.71
C PRO A 141 1.23 0.46 2.53
N GLU A 142 2.52 0.37 2.79
CA GLU A 142 3.54 0.15 1.77
C GLU A 142 4.34 -1.11 2.07
N VAL A 143 4.56 -1.93 1.03
CA VAL A 143 5.32 -3.16 1.10
C VAL A 143 6.26 -3.27 -0.10
N THR A 144 7.41 -3.90 0.12
CA THR A 144 8.42 -4.13 -0.92
C THR A 144 8.78 -5.60 -0.96
N ASP A 145 8.94 -6.14 -2.18
CA ASP A 145 9.55 -7.44 -2.42
C ASP A 145 10.77 -7.25 -3.31
N LYS A 146 11.91 -7.86 -2.94
CA LYS A 146 13.16 -7.71 -3.66
C LYS A 146 13.49 -8.98 -4.44
N VAL A 147 13.96 -8.78 -5.68
CA VAL A 147 14.49 -9.82 -6.57
C VAL A 147 15.97 -9.52 -6.81
N THR A 148 16.80 -10.53 -6.59
CA THR A 148 18.23 -10.40 -6.78
C THR A 148 18.70 -11.28 -7.92
N TYR A 149 19.41 -10.69 -8.88
CA TYR A 149 20.05 -11.37 -9.98
C TYR A 149 21.51 -11.66 -9.66
N LYS A 150 22.00 -12.82 -10.11
CA LYS A 150 23.42 -13.20 -10.06
C LYS A 150 23.86 -13.65 -11.43
N PRO A 151 25.15 -13.46 -11.80
CA PRO A 151 25.66 -13.95 -13.07
C PRO A 151 25.54 -15.47 -13.20
N LEU A 152 25.11 -15.95 -14.36
CA LEU A 152 25.21 -17.37 -14.69
C LEU A 152 26.69 -17.80 -14.73
N GLY A 153 26.96 -19.07 -14.41
CA GLY A 153 28.26 -19.70 -14.51
C GLY A 153 28.72 -19.87 -15.95
N LYS A 154 29.87 -20.51 -16.13
CA LYS A 154 30.51 -20.79 -17.41
C LYS A 154 30.84 -22.27 -17.57
N ILE A 155 30.89 -22.73 -18.79
CA ILE A 155 31.53 -24.01 -19.12
C ILE A 155 33.04 -23.80 -19.13
N ILE A 156 33.75 -24.58 -18.32
CA ILE A 156 35.21 -24.54 -18.24
C ILE A 156 35.73 -25.87 -18.81
N PRO A 157 36.27 -25.90 -20.04
CA PRO A 157 36.87 -27.08 -20.58
C PRO A 157 38.15 -27.48 -19.80
N VAL A 158 38.23 -28.78 -19.46
CA VAL A 158 39.37 -29.36 -18.75
C VAL A 158 39.85 -30.63 -19.45
N ASP A 159 41.08 -30.97 -19.27
CA ASP A 159 41.68 -32.24 -19.70
C ASP A 159 41.28 -33.41 -18.76
N PRO A 160 41.60 -34.69 -19.06
CA PRO A 160 41.30 -35.82 -18.18
C PRO A 160 41.91 -35.72 -16.78
N GLU A 161 42.96 -34.95 -16.60
CA GLU A 161 43.62 -34.69 -15.33
C GLU A 161 42.96 -33.52 -14.54
N GLY A 162 41.94 -32.86 -15.14
CA GLY A 162 41.20 -31.74 -14.52
C GLY A 162 41.86 -30.35 -14.69
N ASN A 163 42.89 -30.23 -15.52
CA ASN A 163 43.50 -28.96 -15.82
C ASN A 163 42.74 -28.22 -16.91
N LYS A 164 42.64 -26.91 -16.80
CA LYS A 164 42.02 -26.07 -17.84
C LYS A 164 42.80 -26.21 -19.13
N ILE A 165 42.09 -26.43 -20.24
CA ILE A 165 42.70 -26.46 -21.59
C ILE A 165 43.03 -25.01 -21.96
N PRO A 166 44.32 -24.71 -22.21
CA PRO A 166 44.77 -23.35 -22.56
C PRO A 166 44.05 -22.82 -23.79
N SER A 167 43.63 -21.54 -23.76
CA SER A 167 42.95 -20.87 -24.86
C SER A 167 41.61 -21.46 -25.29
N ALA A 168 41.09 -22.42 -24.55
CA ALA A 168 39.73 -22.98 -24.84
C ALA A 168 38.66 -21.91 -24.52
N PRO A 169 37.61 -21.80 -25.35
CA PRO A 169 36.49 -20.94 -25.09
C PRO A 169 35.77 -21.32 -23.76
N THR A 170 35.40 -20.35 -22.99
CA THR A 170 34.66 -20.56 -21.72
C THR A 170 33.30 -19.86 -21.81
N PRO A 171 32.35 -20.40 -22.59
CA PRO A 171 31.06 -19.76 -22.78
C PRO A 171 30.28 -19.72 -21.47
N GLN A 172 29.59 -18.62 -21.25
CA GLN A 172 28.63 -18.50 -20.15
C GLN A 172 27.40 -19.36 -20.47
N TYR A 173 26.72 -19.85 -19.43
CA TYR A 173 25.46 -20.58 -19.65
C TYR A 173 24.42 -19.68 -20.29
N ASN A 174 23.63 -20.28 -21.19
CA ASN A 174 22.42 -19.65 -21.70
C ASN A 174 21.40 -19.53 -20.57
N ASN A 175 20.45 -18.63 -20.73
CA ASN A 175 19.28 -18.57 -19.86
C ASN A 175 18.27 -19.67 -20.25
N ASP A 176 17.51 -20.15 -19.28
CA ASP A 176 16.22 -20.77 -19.54
C ASP A 176 15.24 -19.65 -19.95
N SER A 177 14.55 -19.83 -21.09
CA SER A 177 13.66 -18.80 -21.64
C SER A 177 12.35 -18.62 -20.86
N GLU A 178 11.97 -19.60 -20.03
CA GLU A 178 10.71 -19.63 -19.28
C GLU A 178 10.90 -19.54 -17.77
N ASP A 179 12.11 -19.78 -17.32
CA ASP A 179 12.43 -19.75 -15.89
C ASP A 179 13.65 -18.89 -15.58
N PRO A 180 13.44 -17.67 -15.08
CA PRO A 180 14.54 -16.75 -14.79
C PRO A 180 15.50 -17.23 -13.69
N THR A 181 15.14 -18.29 -12.95
CA THR A 181 15.97 -18.84 -11.86
C THR A 181 16.96 -19.90 -12.35
N LYS A 182 16.93 -20.26 -13.65
CA LYS A 182 17.70 -21.38 -14.19
C LYS A 182 18.56 -20.97 -15.37
N GLY A 183 19.66 -21.71 -15.52
CA GLY A 183 20.39 -21.77 -16.76
C GLY A 183 19.66 -22.64 -17.77
N GLY A 184 19.80 -22.34 -19.05
CA GLY A 184 19.28 -23.11 -20.17
C GLY A 184 20.34 -24.02 -20.78
N LYS A 185 19.92 -24.84 -21.76
CA LYS A 185 20.79 -25.74 -22.51
C LYS A 185 21.90 -24.93 -23.22
N THR A 186 23.14 -25.23 -22.86
CA THR A 186 24.31 -24.53 -23.39
C THR A 186 25.20 -25.55 -24.15
N PRO A 187 25.51 -25.31 -25.43
CA PRO A 187 26.41 -26.20 -26.21
C PRO A 187 27.80 -26.21 -25.60
N THR A 188 28.39 -27.40 -25.54
CA THR A 188 29.79 -27.56 -25.17
C THR A 188 30.66 -27.05 -26.31
N PRO A 189 31.72 -26.23 -26.05
CA PRO A 189 32.58 -25.73 -27.10
C PRO A 189 33.38 -26.86 -27.75
N VAL A 190 33.52 -26.76 -29.06
CA VAL A 190 34.40 -27.68 -29.84
C VAL A 190 35.84 -27.20 -29.68
N ILE A 191 36.74 -28.11 -29.27
CA ILE A 191 38.15 -27.79 -29.03
C ILE A 191 39.00 -28.69 -29.93
N PRO A 192 39.84 -28.15 -30.83
CA PRO A 192 40.67 -28.94 -31.71
C PRO A 192 41.57 -29.93 -30.94
N GLY A 193 41.56 -31.20 -31.35
CA GLY A 193 42.32 -32.25 -30.71
C GLY A 193 41.70 -32.91 -29.49
N TYR A 194 40.51 -32.48 -29.08
CA TYR A 194 39.72 -33.06 -27.97
C TYR A 194 38.35 -33.51 -28.43
N VAL A 195 37.85 -34.52 -27.78
CA VAL A 195 36.47 -35.03 -27.97
C VAL A 195 35.72 -34.90 -26.68
N THR A 196 34.47 -34.41 -26.73
CA THR A 196 33.56 -34.38 -25.58
C THR A 196 32.48 -35.42 -25.78
N ASP A 197 32.15 -36.16 -24.73
CA ASP A 197 30.98 -37.08 -24.66
C ASP A 197 29.70 -36.35 -24.24
N THR A 198 29.81 -35.10 -23.83
CA THR A 198 28.71 -34.25 -23.36
C THR A 198 28.52 -33.09 -24.33
N PRO A 199 27.61 -33.19 -25.33
CA PRO A 199 27.46 -32.16 -26.37
C PRO A 199 26.79 -30.86 -25.85
N SER A 200 26.14 -30.90 -24.70
CA SER A 200 25.53 -29.71 -24.04
C SER A 200 25.38 -29.95 -22.55
N VAL A 201 25.35 -28.86 -21.79
CA VAL A 201 25.11 -28.83 -20.35
C VAL A 201 23.83 -28.00 -20.09
N THR A 202 23.10 -28.40 -19.04
CA THR A 202 21.87 -27.67 -18.60
C THR A 202 22.01 -27.35 -17.14
#